data_27f3896a7cc5dafd69ea5481a6152de1
#
_entry.id   27f3896a7cc5dafd69ea5481a6152de1
#
_cell.length_a   1.000
_cell.length_b   1.000
_cell.length_c   1.000
_cell.angle_alpha   90.00
_cell.angle_beta   90.00
_cell.angle_gamma   90.00
#
_symmetry.space_group_name_H-M   'P 1'
#
loop_
_entity.id
_entity.type
_entity.pdbx_description
1 polymer ?
#
loop_
_entity_poly.entity_id
_entity_poly.type
_entity_poly.pdbx_seq_one_letter_code
_entity_poly.pdbx_strand_id
1 'polypeptide(L)'
;MDITSQEGIEIIKSLSKICDVVFEDYDPGYLQSLGLGYGELSKNHPELIMTSLTAFGQDGPYRDFKSTDLVALAMGGQMHSCGYDDLPGAPPIRPYGDHGNYIASHYGLMGTLSALIYRDFSGKGQYIDASAHEACSSTTEVALPAYLYPPNKEVFRQTGRHAGTFPTAKTLCKTVDNKYLIVFRIFMDLSSWIALVKWMDLHGMAEDLADQKFKDMAANRTAGTEDGDYAMEVLRKFIATRPAEEVYRKSQELRFPWGVVRSPEENLDDPHFYEDRGMFTKIDHPELGNDVSYTYVGRPYNFKGTPWSASRAPLLAENTKKILLEDLDYSNEKISNLVSSGVIGVN
;
A
#
# COMPACT_ATOMS: atom_id res chain seq x y z
N MET A 1 7.70 15.69 -23.97
CA MET A 1 7.34 17.13 -24.25
C MET A 1 8.12 18.01 -23.30
N ASP A 2 8.66 19.10 -23.80
CA ASP A 2 9.35 20.12 -22.98
C ASP A 2 8.34 21.13 -22.44
N ILE A 3 8.01 21.00 -21.16
CA ILE A 3 7.05 21.90 -20.47
C ILE A 3 7.67 23.25 -20.07
N THR A 4 8.95 23.47 -20.32
CA THR A 4 9.61 24.77 -20.08
C THR A 4 9.55 25.69 -21.29
N SER A 5 9.24 25.15 -22.47
CA SER A 5 9.00 25.93 -23.69
C SER A 5 7.60 26.56 -23.67
N GLN A 6 7.46 27.70 -24.38
CA GLN A 6 6.17 28.38 -24.48
C GLN A 6 5.11 27.47 -25.14
N GLU A 7 5.50 26.74 -26.17
CA GLU A 7 4.62 25.83 -26.90
C GLU A 7 4.23 24.63 -26.03
N GLY A 8 5.15 24.10 -25.22
CA GLY A 8 4.84 23.03 -24.27
C GLY A 8 3.86 23.47 -23.18
N ILE A 9 4.02 24.68 -22.65
CA ILE A 9 3.07 25.32 -21.73
C ILE A 9 1.69 25.43 -22.37
N GLU A 10 1.61 25.89 -23.63
CA GLU A 10 0.32 26.01 -24.35
C GLU A 10 -0.35 24.65 -24.59
N ILE A 11 0.42 23.60 -24.85
CA ILE A 11 -0.11 22.24 -24.98
C ILE A 11 -0.71 21.78 -23.64
N ILE A 12 -0.01 21.95 -22.51
CA ILE A 12 -0.54 21.61 -21.19
C ILE A 12 -1.80 22.40 -20.88
N LYS A 13 -1.84 23.72 -21.15
CA LYS A 13 -3.04 24.53 -20.97
C LYS A 13 -4.21 24.07 -21.85
N SER A 14 -3.92 23.55 -23.02
CA SER A 14 -4.95 23.01 -23.92
C SER A 14 -5.47 21.67 -23.42
N LEU A 15 -4.58 20.77 -23.01
CA LEU A 15 -4.95 19.48 -22.43
C LEU A 15 -5.75 19.65 -21.14
N SER A 16 -5.40 20.61 -20.28
CA SER A 16 -6.10 20.86 -19.02
C SER A 16 -7.57 21.28 -19.20
N LYS A 17 -7.95 21.77 -20.39
CA LYS A 17 -9.35 22.14 -20.69
C LYS A 17 -10.24 20.94 -21.01
N ILE A 18 -9.65 19.83 -21.38
CA ILE A 18 -10.36 18.59 -21.76
C ILE A 18 -10.16 17.46 -20.76
N CYS A 19 -9.35 17.68 -19.72
CA CYS A 19 -9.10 16.70 -18.65
C CYS A 19 -9.90 17.06 -17.40
N ASP A 20 -10.41 16.06 -16.69
CA ASP A 20 -11.07 16.24 -15.41
C ASP A 20 -10.10 16.55 -14.28
N VAL A 21 -8.91 15.95 -14.33
CA VAL A 21 -7.92 15.98 -13.26
C VAL A 21 -6.52 16.20 -13.83
N VAL A 22 -5.76 17.10 -13.20
CA VAL A 22 -4.32 17.23 -13.33
C VAL A 22 -3.68 16.68 -12.06
N PHE A 23 -2.78 15.71 -12.22
CA PHE A 23 -2.01 15.14 -11.11
C PHE A 23 -0.52 15.44 -11.35
N GLU A 24 0.18 15.95 -10.33
CA GLU A 24 1.59 16.33 -10.44
C GLU A 24 2.35 16.05 -9.14
N ASP A 25 3.67 15.86 -9.25
CA ASP A 25 4.60 15.59 -8.15
C ASP A 25 5.92 16.37 -8.27
N TYR A 26 5.87 17.53 -8.91
CA TYR A 26 7.02 18.45 -8.99
C TYR A 26 7.33 19.11 -7.64
N ASP A 27 8.52 19.69 -7.52
CA ASP A 27 8.89 20.52 -6.37
C ASP A 27 7.84 21.65 -6.19
N PRO A 28 7.49 22.00 -4.93
CA PRO A 28 6.48 23.02 -4.64
C PRO A 28 6.75 24.34 -5.38
N GLY A 29 5.73 24.87 -6.04
CA GLY A 29 5.81 26.11 -6.79
C GLY A 29 6.37 25.97 -8.21
N TYR A 30 6.88 24.82 -8.63
CA TYR A 30 7.47 24.66 -9.95
C TYR A 30 6.47 24.91 -11.08
N LEU A 31 5.32 24.24 -11.08
CA LEU A 31 4.30 24.45 -12.10
C LEU A 31 3.73 25.89 -12.05
N GLN A 32 3.60 26.47 -10.87
CA GLN A 32 3.20 27.87 -10.72
C GLN A 32 4.18 28.81 -11.41
N SER A 33 5.50 28.55 -11.30
CA SER A 33 6.53 29.36 -11.96
C SER A 33 6.46 29.34 -13.49
N LEU A 34 5.91 28.25 -14.03
CA LEU A 34 5.66 28.08 -15.47
C LEU A 34 4.29 28.62 -15.93
N GLY A 35 3.47 29.16 -15.02
CA GLY A 35 2.10 29.55 -15.33
C GLY A 35 1.16 28.36 -15.57
N LEU A 36 1.47 27.21 -14.97
CA LEU A 36 0.72 25.94 -15.03
C LEU A 36 0.13 25.56 -13.66
N GLY A 37 0.16 26.46 -12.68
CA GLY A 37 -0.49 26.24 -11.39
C GLY A 37 -2.01 26.22 -11.47
N TYR A 38 -2.66 25.65 -10.46
CA TYR A 38 -4.12 25.53 -10.40
C TYR A 38 -4.84 26.85 -10.66
N GLY A 39 -4.37 27.96 -10.05
CA GLY A 39 -4.97 29.29 -10.23
C GLY A 39 -4.97 29.79 -11.68
N GLU A 40 -4.05 29.35 -12.53
CA GLU A 40 -4.04 29.65 -13.95
C GLU A 40 -4.90 28.67 -14.77
N LEU A 41 -4.76 27.38 -14.52
CA LEU A 41 -5.46 26.34 -15.28
C LEU A 41 -6.98 26.40 -15.03
N SER A 42 -7.41 26.65 -13.80
CA SER A 42 -8.83 26.71 -13.43
C SER A 42 -9.57 27.96 -13.89
N LYS A 43 -8.89 29.04 -14.32
CA LYS A 43 -9.54 30.27 -14.80
C LYS A 43 -10.55 30.02 -15.92
N ASN A 44 -10.21 29.15 -16.84
CA ASN A 44 -11.03 28.80 -17.99
C ASN A 44 -11.67 27.41 -17.86
N HIS A 45 -11.46 26.71 -16.76
CA HIS A 45 -12.00 25.40 -16.46
C HIS A 45 -12.30 25.29 -14.95
N PRO A 46 -13.38 25.92 -14.46
CA PRO A 46 -13.71 25.96 -13.04
C PRO A 46 -14.00 24.60 -12.42
N GLU A 47 -14.26 23.59 -13.23
CA GLU A 47 -14.50 22.21 -12.83
C GLU A 47 -13.22 21.39 -12.69
N LEU A 48 -12.06 21.95 -13.10
CA LEU A 48 -10.77 21.26 -13.03
C LEU A 48 -10.41 20.92 -11.59
N ILE A 49 -9.97 19.70 -11.39
CA ILE A 49 -9.35 19.25 -10.14
C ILE A 49 -7.85 19.15 -10.38
N MET A 50 -7.05 19.68 -9.47
CA MET A 50 -5.60 19.52 -9.52
C MET A 50 -5.10 18.96 -8.20
N THR A 51 -4.36 17.85 -8.25
CA THR A 51 -3.73 17.23 -7.09
C THR A 51 -2.22 17.33 -7.22
N SER A 52 -1.61 18.00 -6.26
CA SER A 52 -0.15 18.04 -6.11
C SER A 52 0.27 17.11 -4.97
N LEU A 53 1.17 16.18 -5.25
CA LEU A 53 1.69 15.25 -4.28
C LEU A 53 3.18 15.57 -4.03
N THR A 54 3.48 16.15 -2.87
CA THR A 54 4.84 16.56 -2.55
C THR A 54 5.33 15.93 -1.25
N ALA A 55 6.61 16.08 -0.96
CA ALA A 55 7.21 15.49 0.23
C ALA A 55 6.57 16.01 1.54
N PHE A 56 6.40 17.34 1.65
CA PHE A 56 6.00 18.03 2.88
C PHE A 56 4.83 19.01 2.69
N GLY A 57 4.15 18.98 1.55
CA GLY A 57 3.09 19.94 1.21
C GLY A 57 3.62 21.17 0.47
N GLN A 58 2.70 22.02 0.03
CA GLN A 58 2.97 23.21 -0.77
C GLN A 58 3.32 24.44 0.08
N ASP A 59 3.17 24.35 1.40
CA ASP A 59 3.48 25.43 2.34
C ASP A 59 4.16 24.90 3.62
N GLY A 60 4.40 25.79 4.59
CA GLY A 60 5.06 25.44 5.85
C GLY A 60 6.58 25.41 5.79
N PRO A 61 7.24 25.21 6.96
CA PRO A 61 8.70 25.39 7.10
C PRO A 61 9.52 24.30 6.41
N TYR A 62 8.92 23.16 6.05
CA TYR A 62 9.60 22.03 5.39
C TYR A 62 9.32 21.96 3.89
N ARG A 63 8.51 22.87 3.36
CA ARG A 63 8.07 22.91 1.97
C ARG A 63 9.20 22.59 0.97
N ASP A 64 10.35 23.24 1.13
CA ASP A 64 11.47 23.15 0.19
C ASP A 64 12.52 22.08 0.60
N PHE A 65 12.23 21.29 1.64
CA PHE A 65 13.12 20.22 2.08
C PHE A 65 13.08 19.06 1.10
N LYS A 66 14.24 18.43 0.91
CA LYS A 66 14.35 17.25 0.06
C LYS A 66 13.95 15.99 0.81
N SER A 67 13.26 15.11 0.14
CA SER A 67 12.79 13.85 0.69
C SER A 67 13.01 12.70 -0.29
N THR A 68 12.89 11.52 0.24
CA THR A 68 12.78 10.24 -0.47
C THR A 68 11.77 9.39 0.29
N ASP A 69 11.39 8.23 -0.25
CA ASP A 69 10.55 7.26 0.47
C ASP A 69 11.06 6.98 1.89
N LEU A 70 12.37 6.77 2.03
CA LEU A 70 12.99 6.51 3.34
C LEU A 70 12.83 7.70 4.31
N VAL A 71 12.97 8.93 3.82
CA VAL A 71 12.80 10.14 4.64
C VAL A 71 11.34 10.31 5.05
N ALA A 72 10.39 10.06 4.14
CA ALA A 72 8.95 10.13 4.45
C ALA A 72 8.56 9.13 5.54
N LEU A 73 9.02 7.88 5.46
CA LEU A 73 8.79 6.84 6.47
C LEU A 73 9.44 7.17 7.82
N ALA A 74 10.65 7.75 7.79
CA ALA A 74 11.37 8.14 9.00
C ALA A 74 10.68 9.32 9.70
N MET A 75 10.42 10.39 8.97
CA MET A 75 9.81 11.62 9.50
C MET A 75 8.33 11.42 9.86
N GLY A 76 7.60 10.59 9.11
CA GLY A 76 6.20 10.24 9.40
C GLY A 76 6.01 9.35 10.63
N GLY A 77 7.09 8.82 11.23
CA GLY A 77 7.04 8.03 12.46
C GLY A 77 6.91 6.52 12.28
N GLN A 78 6.62 6.03 11.09
CA GLN A 78 6.49 4.59 10.84
C GLN A 78 7.75 3.80 11.19
N MET A 79 8.93 4.31 10.81
CA MET A 79 10.20 3.64 11.13
C MET A 79 10.46 3.57 12.63
N HIS A 80 10.07 4.58 13.40
CA HIS A 80 10.20 4.54 14.86
C HIS A 80 9.40 3.38 15.44
N SER A 81 8.24 3.08 14.86
CA SER A 81 7.33 2.03 15.30
C SER A 81 7.78 0.61 14.93
N CYS A 82 8.71 0.46 14.00
CA CYS A 82 9.13 -0.81 13.44
C CYS A 82 10.58 -1.16 13.82
N GLY A 83 10.82 -2.39 14.25
CA GLY A 83 12.16 -2.88 14.57
C GLY A 83 12.11 -4.02 15.59
N TYR A 84 13.29 -4.48 16.00
CA TYR A 84 13.43 -5.58 16.95
C TYR A 84 13.40 -5.03 18.38
N ASP A 85 12.35 -5.36 19.13
CA ASP A 85 12.18 -4.98 20.54
C ASP A 85 12.85 -5.97 21.51
N ASP A 86 13.18 -7.17 21.05
CA ASP A 86 13.89 -8.21 21.79
C ASP A 86 15.42 -8.20 21.57
N LEU A 87 15.93 -7.28 20.74
CA LEU A 87 17.36 -7.13 20.47
C LEU A 87 17.84 -5.74 20.95
N PRO A 88 18.51 -5.65 22.11
CA PRO A 88 18.98 -4.38 22.64
C PRO A 88 19.90 -3.65 21.66
N GLY A 89 19.62 -2.36 21.43
CA GLY A 89 20.40 -1.51 20.53
C GLY A 89 20.14 -1.71 19.04
N ALA A 90 19.21 -2.56 18.66
CA ALA A 90 18.82 -2.70 17.26
C ALA A 90 18.24 -1.38 16.71
N PRO A 91 18.64 -0.94 15.51
CA PRO A 91 18.09 0.26 14.88
C PRO A 91 16.64 0.04 14.45
N PRO A 92 15.89 1.14 14.17
CA PRO A 92 14.63 1.06 13.46
C PRO A 92 14.81 0.40 12.09
N ILE A 93 13.79 -0.31 11.65
CA ILE A 93 13.75 -0.90 10.31
C ILE A 93 12.64 -0.23 9.49
N ARG A 94 12.75 -0.31 8.16
CA ARG A 94 11.69 0.10 7.25
C ARG A 94 11.14 -1.10 6.49
N PRO A 95 9.89 -1.06 6.03
CA PRO A 95 9.40 -2.02 5.04
C PRO A 95 10.23 -1.92 3.75
N TYR A 96 10.38 -3.05 3.05
CA TYR A 96 11.00 -3.08 1.73
C TYR A 96 10.07 -2.47 0.67
N GLY A 97 10.66 -1.80 -0.32
CA GLY A 97 9.93 -1.12 -1.40
C GLY A 97 9.60 0.33 -1.08
N ASP A 98 8.76 0.93 -1.91
CA ASP A 98 8.40 2.35 -1.86
C ASP A 98 7.10 2.57 -1.08
N HIS A 99 7.03 2.09 0.16
CA HIS A 99 5.80 2.14 0.96
C HIS A 99 5.33 3.54 1.30
N GLY A 100 6.24 4.48 1.55
CA GLY A 100 5.90 5.88 1.80
C GLY A 100 5.25 6.52 0.58
N ASN A 101 5.80 6.25 -0.61
CA ASN A 101 5.25 6.74 -1.88
C ASN A 101 3.89 6.10 -2.19
N TYR A 102 3.70 4.80 -1.93
CA TYR A 102 2.39 4.15 -2.08
C TYR A 102 1.34 4.74 -1.15
N ILE A 103 1.68 4.96 0.11
CA ILE A 103 0.78 5.58 1.09
C ILE A 103 0.38 6.99 0.61
N ALA A 104 1.36 7.81 0.24
CA ALA A 104 1.14 9.16 -0.26
C ALA A 104 0.23 9.16 -1.50
N SER A 105 0.49 8.26 -2.46
CA SER A 105 -0.32 8.11 -3.67
C SER A 105 -1.77 7.72 -3.36
N HIS A 106 -2.00 6.83 -2.38
CA HIS A 106 -3.35 6.48 -1.95
C HIS A 106 -4.09 7.66 -1.33
N TYR A 107 -3.42 8.49 -0.50
CA TYR A 107 -4.03 9.70 0.06
C TYR A 107 -4.33 10.73 -1.03
N GLY A 108 -3.41 10.95 -1.97
CA GLY A 108 -3.64 11.81 -3.13
C GLY A 108 -4.84 11.33 -3.97
N LEU A 109 -4.94 10.02 -4.23
CA LEU A 109 -6.08 9.42 -4.92
C LEU A 109 -7.39 9.61 -4.15
N MET A 110 -7.41 9.34 -2.84
CA MET A 110 -8.61 9.54 -2.02
C MET A 110 -9.07 11.01 -2.03
N GLY A 111 -8.14 11.95 -1.92
CA GLY A 111 -8.43 13.37 -2.06
C GLY A 111 -9.05 13.70 -3.42
N THR A 112 -8.45 13.20 -4.50
CA THR A 112 -8.93 13.40 -5.87
C THR A 112 -10.35 12.82 -6.07
N LEU A 113 -10.61 11.59 -5.63
CA LEU A 113 -11.93 10.98 -5.73
C LEU A 113 -12.97 11.74 -4.89
N SER A 114 -12.61 12.24 -3.71
CA SER A 114 -13.48 13.09 -2.89
C SER A 114 -13.81 14.40 -3.59
N ALA A 115 -12.83 15.00 -4.28
CA ALA A 115 -13.04 16.21 -5.07
C ALA A 115 -13.94 15.98 -6.30
N LEU A 116 -13.81 14.83 -6.97
CA LEU A 116 -14.71 14.43 -8.06
C LEU A 116 -16.15 14.32 -7.57
N ILE A 117 -16.37 13.62 -6.44
CA ILE A 117 -17.70 13.52 -5.83
C ILE A 117 -18.24 14.92 -5.45
N TYR A 118 -17.42 15.78 -4.85
CA TYR A 118 -17.83 17.15 -4.52
C TYR A 118 -18.18 17.94 -5.78
N ARG A 119 -17.43 17.79 -6.86
CA ARG A 119 -17.70 18.43 -8.15
C ARG A 119 -19.07 18.05 -8.71
N ASP A 120 -19.48 16.79 -8.59
CA ASP A 120 -20.79 16.32 -9.08
C ASP A 120 -21.96 17.04 -8.40
N PHE A 121 -21.79 17.50 -7.15
CA PHE A 121 -22.81 18.26 -6.43
C PHE A 121 -22.68 19.78 -6.60
N SER A 122 -21.44 20.29 -6.69
CA SER A 122 -21.18 21.74 -6.65
C SER A 122 -20.97 22.37 -8.03
N GLY A 123 -20.65 21.56 -9.05
CA GLY A 123 -20.19 22.04 -10.35
C GLY A 123 -18.81 22.70 -10.30
N LYS A 124 -18.02 22.48 -9.25
CA LYS A 124 -16.73 23.14 -9.05
C LYS A 124 -15.64 22.15 -8.72
N GLY A 125 -14.51 22.28 -9.43
CA GLY A 125 -13.27 21.63 -9.07
C GLY A 125 -12.58 22.29 -7.89
N GLN A 126 -11.43 21.73 -7.48
CA GLN A 126 -10.62 22.28 -6.41
C GLN A 126 -9.16 21.84 -6.52
N TYR A 127 -8.31 22.51 -5.78
CA TYR A 127 -6.92 22.16 -5.60
C TYR A 127 -6.76 21.26 -4.37
N ILE A 128 -5.95 20.19 -4.51
CA ILE A 128 -5.63 19.25 -3.45
C ILE A 128 -4.12 19.27 -3.26
N ASP A 129 -3.69 19.66 -2.07
CA ASP A 129 -2.32 19.56 -1.63
C ASP A 129 -2.18 18.30 -0.76
N ALA A 130 -1.43 17.31 -1.24
CA ALA A 130 -1.19 16.04 -0.57
C ALA A 130 0.29 15.93 -0.19
N SER A 131 0.54 15.64 1.09
CA SER A 131 1.89 15.54 1.66
C SER A 131 2.21 14.08 1.99
N ALA A 132 3.34 13.58 1.48
CA ALA A 132 3.84 12.25 1.81
C ALA A 132 4.15 12.09 3.31
N HIS A 133 4.68 13.13 3.95
CA HIS A 133 4.96 13.14 5.39
C HIS A 133 3.68 12.98 6.21
N GLU A 134 2.62 13.74 5.90
CA GLU A 134 1.34 13.65 6.59
C GLU A 134 0.64 12.31 6.36
N ALA A 135 0.68 11.81 5.12
CA ALA A 135 0.14 10.50 4.77
C ALA A 135 0.84 9.38 5.57
N CYS A 136 2.17 9.39 5.64
CA CYS A 136 2.94 8.45 6.47
C CYS A 136 2.61 8.58 7.96
N SER A 137 2.47 9.81 8.47
CA SER A 137 2.10 10.05 9.87
C SER A 137 0.71 9.52 10.20
N SER A 138 -0.25 9.70 9.29
CA SER A 138 -1.63 9.21 9.45
C SER A 138 -1.74 7.69 9.50
N THR A 139 -0.73 6.96 9.03
CA THR A 139 -0.70 5.48 9.01
C THR A 139 0.13 4.87 10.14
N THR A 140 0.47 5.62 11.17
CA THR A 140 1.12 5.08 12.39
C THR A 140 0.14 4.31 13.30
N GLU A 141 -1.13 4.26 12.95
CA GLU A 141 -2.23 3.48 13.57
C GLU A 141 -2.31 3.66 15.09
N VAL A 142 -2.01 2.58 15.85
CA VAL A 142 -2.21 2.53 17.31
C VAL A 142 -1.25 3.45 18.06
N ALA A 143 -0.08 3.76 17.51
CA ALA A 143 0.97 4.48 18.22
C ALA A 143 0.51 5.88 18.68
N LEU A 144 0.00 6.67 17.76
CA LEU A 144 -0.41 8.05 18.07
C LEU A 144 -1.65 8.10 18.99
N PRO A 145 -2.75 7.34 18.75
CA PRO A 145 -3.85 7.26 19.70
C PRO A 145 -3.44 6.79 21.09
N ALA A 146 -2.57 5.78 21.20
CA ALA A 146 -2.11 5.28 22.50
C ALA A 146 -1.33 6.32 23.31
N TYR A 147 -0.62 7.20 22.62
CA TYR A 147 0.10 8.32 23.26
C TYR A 147 -0.86 9.48 23.63
N LEU A 148 -1.82 9.81 22.76
CA LEU A 148 -2.69 10.97 22.93
C LEU A 148 -3.83 10.75 23.94
N TYR A 149 -4.37 9.54 24.02
CA TYR A 149 -5.53 9.26 24.88
C TYR A 149 -5.12 8.66 26.23
N PRO A 150 -5.73 9.12 27.34
CA PRO A 150 -5.44 8.57 28.66
C PRO A 150 -5.73 7.05 28.75
N PRO A 151 -4.92 6.31 29.49
CA PRO A 151 -3.76 6.75 30.30
C PRO A 151 -2.47 6.82 29.48
N ASN A 152 -2.21 7.90 28.78
CA ASN A 152 -1.04 8.20 27.96
C ASN A 152 0.09 7.15 28.06
N LYS A 153 -0.01 6.09 27.28
CA LYS A 153 0.89 4.95 27.39
C LYS A 153 2.14 5.21 26.57
N GLU A 154 3.28 4.80 27.11
CA GLU A 154 4.49 4.71 26.31
C GLU A 154 4.29 3.75 25.14
N VAL A 155 4.79 4.15 23.98
CA VAL A 155 4.69 3.38 22.76
C VAL A 155 6.03 2.71 22.48
N PHE A 156 6.04 1.39 22.44
CA PHE A 156 7.22 0.59 22.19
C PHE A 156 7.35 0.24 20.71
N ARG A 157 8.57 0.25 20.21
CA ARG A 157 8.89 -0.37 18.93
C ARG A 157 8.55 -1.86 18.97
N GLN A 158 8.00 -2.38 17.92
CA GLN A 158 7.70 -3.80 17.80
C GLN A 158 8.35 -4.44 16.59
N THR A 159 8.71 -5.71 16.74
CA THR A 159 9.10 -6.57 15.62
C THR A 159 7.89 -6.83 14.75
N GLY A 160 7.86 -6.24 13.58
CA GLY A 160 6.72 -6.34 12.67
C GLY A 160 6.21 -4.98 12.26
N ARG A 161 4.92 -4.78 12.34
CA ARG A 161 4.23 -3.71 11.62
C ARG A 161 4.05 -2.41 12.41
N HIS A 162 3.71 -2.51 13.68
CA HIS A 162 3.27 -1.36 14.46
C HIS A 162 3.90 -1.31 15.83
N ALA A 163 4.13 -0.11 16.31
CA ALA A 163 4.38 0.13 17.70
C ALA A 163 3.13 -0.21 18.52
N GLY A 164 3.35 -0.71 19.72
CA GLY A 164 2.30 -1.04 20.66
C GLY A 164 2.63 -0.58 22.07
N THR A 165 1.74 -0.84 22.99
CA THR A 165 1.89 -0.53 24.40
C THR A 165 2.40 -1.72 25.24
N PHE A 166 2.85 -2.76 24.57
CA PHE A 166 3.40 -3.99 25.15
C PHE A 166 4.41 -4.62 24.16
N PRO A 167 5.32 -5.47 24.64
CA PRO A 167 6.29 -6.15 23.79
C PRO A 167 5.64 -6.99 22.67
N THR A 168 6.40 -7.25 21.61
CA THR A 168 5.94 -8.04 20.47
C THR A 168 5.55 -9.45 20.91
N ALA A 169 4.33 -9.84 20.59
CA ALA A 169 3.89 -11.22 20.78
C ALA A 169 4.66 -12.15 19.81
N LYS A 170 5.25 -13.21 20.36
CA LYS A 170 6.01 -14.20 19.58
C LYS A 170 5.07 -15.12 18.80
N THR A 171 4.49 -14.63 17.71
CA THR A 171 3.45 -15.30 16.93
C THR A 171 3.97 -16.12 15.75
N LEU A 172 5.25 -16.03 15.42
CA LEU A 172 5.84 -16.82 14.34
C LEU A 172 6.28 -18.19 14.84
N CYS A 173 5.81 -19.24 14.16
CA CYS A 173 6.14 -20.62 14.45
C CYS A 173 6.81 -21.26 13.24
N LYS A 174 7.97 -21.87 13.44
CA LYS A 174 8.67 -22.63 12.40
C LYS A 174 8.04 -24.02 12.25
N THR A 175 7.89 -24.47 11.02
CA THR A 175 7.31 -25.77 10.64
C THR A 175 8.38 -26.77 10.21
N VAL A 176 8.04 -28.05 10.08
CA VAL A 176 8.97 -29.13 9.71
C VAL A 176 9.57 -28.94 8.32
N ASP A 177 8.84 -28.31 7.41
CA ASP A 177 9.26 -27.99 6.03
C ASP A 177 10.02 -26.65 5.91
N ASN A 178 10.57 -26.14 7.03
CA ASN A 178 11.33 -24.89 7.13
C ASN A 178 10.57 -23.62 6.72
N LYS A 179 9.25 -23.65 6.63
CA LYS A 179 8.42 -22.48 6.48
C LYS A 179 8.07 -21.86 7.84
N TYR A 180 7.40 -20.72 7.80
CA TYR A 180 6.88 -20.06 8.99
C TYR A 180 5.37 -19.95 8.89
N LEU A 181 4.73 -20.10 10.02
CA LEU A 181 3.30 -19.86 10.21
C LEU A 181 3.12 -18.71 11.19
N ILE A 182 2.27 -17.75 10.86
CA ILE A 182 1.82 -16.75 11.83
C ILE A 182 0.64 -17.33 12.61
N VAL A 183 0.81 -17.37 13.93
CA VAL A 183 -0.21 -17.88 14.88
C VAL A 183 -0.70 -16.70 15.70
N PHE A 184 -1.91 -16.27 15.43
CA PHE A 184 -2.48 -15.07 16.04
C PHE A 184 -3.65 -15.42 16.94
N ARG A 185 -3.73 -14.77 18.11
CA ARG A 185 -4.86 -14.87 19.07
C ARG A 185 -5.18 -16.30 19.49
N ILE A 186 -4.22 -17.03 20.08
CA ILE A 186 -4.49 -18.37 20.62
C ILE A 186 -5.53 -18.38 21.74
N PHE A 187 -5.65 -17.30 22.50
CA PHE A 187 -6.68 -17.08 23.52
C PHE A 187 -7.78 -16.17 22.99
N MET A 188 -8.48 -16.60 21.93
CA MET A 188 -9.57 -15.81 21.33
C MET A 188 -10.85 -15.88 22.14
N ASP A 189 -11.20 -17.10 22.52
CA ASP A 189 -12.38 -17.46 23.32
C ASP A 189 -12.24 -18.93 23.75
N LEU A 190 -13.08 -19.33 24.71
CA LEU A 190 -13.03 -20.67 25.27
C LEU A 190 -13.30 -21.77 24.25
N SER A 191 -14.21 -21.57 23.30
CA SER A 191 -14.55 -22.59 22.30
C SER A 191 -13.40 -22.85 21.34
N SER A 192 -12.73 -21.79 20.90
CA SER A 192 -11.51 -21.86 20.06
C SER A 192 -10.36 -22.54 20.80
N TRP A 193 -10.16 -22.21 22.06
CA TRP A 193 -9.15 -22.86 22.89
C TRP A 193 -9.41 -24.37 23.02
N ILE A 194 -10.62 -24.78 23.35
CA ILE A 194 -10.99 -26.20 23.45
C ILE A 194 -10.76 -26.93 22.12
N ALA A 195 -11.11 -26.30 21.00
CA ALA A 195 -10.89 -26.89 19.68
C ALA A 195 -9.39 -27.06 19.35
N LEU A 196 -8.58 -26.08 19.71
CA LEU A 196 -7.11 -26.14 19.56
C LEU A 196 -6.50 -27.28 20.39
N VAL A 197 -6.82 -27.30 21.68
CA VAL A 197 -6.29 -28.32 22.59
C VAL A 197 -6.73 -29.71 22.16
N LYS A 198 -7.98 -29.90 21.77
CA LYS A 198 -8.48 -31.16 21.23
C LYS A 198 -7.71 -31.60 19.98
N TRP A 199 -7.39 -30.68 19.08
CA TRP A 199 -6.59 -30.99 17.89
C TRP A 199 -5.18 -31.45 18.28
N MET A 200 -4.52 -30.77 19.22
CA MET A 200 -3.20 -31.14 19.71
C MET A 200 -3.24 -32.48 20.45
N ASP A 201 -4.27 -32.76 21.24
CA ASP A 201 -4.47 -33.99 21.99
C ASP A 201 -4.67 -35.21 21.10
N LEU A 202 -5.35 -35.10 19.97
CA LEU A 202 -5.46 -36.13 18.94
C LEU A 202 -4.06 -36.63 18.44
N HIS A 203 -3.03 -35.86 18.69
CA HIS A 203 -1.67 -36.17 18.34
C HIS A 203 -0.77 -36.43 19.59
N GLY A 204 -1.36 -36.46 20.77
CA GLY A 204 -0.62 -36.66 22.02
C GLY A 204 0.32 -35.51 22.38
N MET A 205 0.04 -34.27 21.93
CA MET A 205 0.92 -33.12 22.09
C MET A 205 0.26 -31.93 22.80
N ALA A 206 -0.85 -32.16 23.50
CA ALA A 206 -1.53 -31.09 24.22
C ALA A 206 -0.96 -30.82 25.62
N GLU A 207 -0.11 -31.76 26.14
CA GLU A 207 0.40 -31.71 27.51
C GLU A 207 -0.72 -31.39 28.53
N ASP A 208 -0.55 -30.38 29.39
CA ASP A 208 -1.54 -29.95 30.39
C ASP A 208 -2.46 -28.79 29.92
N LEU A 209 -2.44 -28.46 28.63
CA LEU A 209 -3.24 -27.33 28.11
C LEU A 209 -4.76 -27.50 28.24
N ALA A 210 -5.23 -28.68 28.60
CA ALA A 210 -6.63 -28.94 28.93
C ALA A 210 -7.03 -28.45 30.34
N ASP A 211 -6.08 -28.05 31.18
CA ASP A 211 -6.31 -27.63 32.55
C ASP A 211 -7.18 -26.36 32.63
N GLN A 212 -7.83 -26.19 33.78
CA GLN A 212 -8.80 -25.11 34.01
C GLN A 212 -8.17 -23.73 33.88
N LYS A 213 -6.92 -23.54 34.32
CA LYS A 213 -6.20 -22.26 34.23
C LYS A 213 -6.13 -21.71 32.79
N PHE A 214 -5.88 -22.57 31.79
CA PHE A 214 -5.82 -22.17 30.38
C PHE A 214 -7.19 -21.91 29.80
N LYS A 215 -8.23 -22.62 30.25
CA LYS A 215 -9.63 -22.34 29.89
C LYS A 215 -10.07 -20.99 30.43
N ASP A 216 -9.68 -20.64 31.64
CA ASP A 216 -9.96 -19.33 32.24
C ASP A 216 -9.24 -18.21 31.51
N MET A 217 -7.98 -18.43 31.09
CA MET A 217 -7.26 -17.48 30.24
C MET A 217 -7.96 -17.24 28.90
N ALA A 218 -8.45 -18.29 28.25
CA ALA A 218 -9.19 -18.19 27.00
C ALA A 218 -10.55 -17.48 27.20
N ALA A 219 -11.28 -17.85 28.24
CA ALA A 219 -12.57 -17.21 28.57
C ALA A 219 -12.43 -15.71 28.85
N ASN A 220 -11.35 -15.30 29.53
CA ASN A 220 -11.05 -13.92 29.85
C ASN A 220 -10.24 -13.20 28.76
N ARG A 221 -9.83 -13.89 27.70
CA ARG A 221 -9.00 -13.37 26.61
C ARG A 221 -7.70 -12.75 27.10
N THR A 222 -7.12 -13.32 28.13
CA THR A 222 -5.85 -12.87 28.72
C THR A 222 -4.68 -13.55 28.06
N ALA A 223 -3.65 -12.76 27.73
CA ALA A 223 -2.36 -13.21 27.21
C ALA A 223 -1.25 -12.40 27.91
N GLY A 224 0.00 -12.80 27.73
CA GLY A 224 1.15 -12.07 28.29
C GLY A 224 1.43 -12.44 29.75
N THR A 225 1.10 -13.66 30.13
CA THR A 225 1.46 -14.30 31.41
C THR A 225 2.45 -15.43 31.18
N GLU A 226 3.14 -15.89 32.21
CA GLU A 226 4.03 -17.08 32.13
C GLU A 226 3.28 -18.31 31.60
N ASP A 227 2.03 -18.50 32.01
CA ASP A 227 1.16 -19.57 31.50
C ASP A 227 0.84 -19.40 30.01
N GLY A 228 0.68 -18.18 29.54
CA GLY A 228 0.48 -17.86 28.12
C GLY A 228 1.71 -18.15 27.28
N ASP A 229 2.89 -17.80 27.79
CA ASP A 229 4.17 -18.10 27.14
C ASP A 229 4.43 -19.61 27.09
N TYR A 230 4.12 -20.33 28.15
CA TYR A 230 4.17 -21.79 28.19
C TYR A 230 3.23 -22.42 27.16
N ALA A 231 1.99 -22.01 27.14
CA ALA A 231 1.01 -22.51 26.15
C ALA A 231 1.48 -22.27 24.71
N MET A 232 2.09 -21.12 24.45
CA MET A 232 2.65 -20.79 23.15
C MET A 232 3.87 -21.68 22.81
N GLU A 233 4.68 -22.04 23.78
CA GLU A 233 5.81 -22.94 23.59
C GLU A 233 5.36 -24.39 23.28
N VAL A 234 4.36 -24.91 23.97
CA VAL A 234 3.74 -26.21 23.67
C VAL A 234 3.17 -26.22 22.25
N LEU A 235 2.48 -25.15 21.86
CA LEU A 235 1.95 -24.99 20.51
C LEU A 235 3.06 -24.95 19.45
N ARG A 236 4.20 -24.26 19.71
CA ARG A 236 5.33 -24.23 18.79
C ARG A 236 5.92 -25.63 18.56
N LYS A 237 6.08 -26.42 19.62
CA LYS A 237 6.54 -27.80 19.51
C LYS A 237 5.61 -28.65 18.64
N PHE A 238 4.30 -28.48 18.81
CA PHE A 238 3.30 -29.12 17.98
C PHE A 238 3.41 -28.73 16.50
N ILE A 239 3.46 -27.43 16.21
CA ILE A 239 3.57 -26.90 14.84
C ILE A 239 4.88 -27.35 14.17
N ALA A 240 5.98 -27.39 14.91
CA ALA A 240 7.28 -27.78 14.38
C ALA A 240 7.34 -29.21 13.85
N THR A 241 6.36 -30.05 14.18
CA THR A 241 6.26 -31.44 13.70
C THR A 241 5.47 -31.59 12.40
N ARG A 242 4.95 -30.48 11.81
CA ARG A 242 3.99 -30.53 10.71
C ARG A 242 4.38 -29.59 9.56
N PRO A 243 3.98 -29.90 8.32
CA PRO A 243 4.08 -28.97 7.21
C PRO A 243 3.19 -27.74 7.41
N ALA A 244 3.67 -26.59 6.94
CA ALA A 244 2.97 -25.31 7.10
C ALA A 244 1.54 -25.32 6.51
N GLU A 245 1.37 -25.89 5.31
CA GLU A 245 0.09 -25.94 4.63
C GLU A 245 -0.93 -26.83 5.37
N GLU A 246 -0.50 -27.94 5.97
CA GLU A 246 -1.36 -28.80 6.80
C GLU A 246 -1.91 -28.03 7.99
N VAL A 247 -1.02 -27.35 8.73
CA VAL A 247 -1.41 -26.53 9.89
C VAL A 247 -2.34 -25.39 9.46
N TYR A 248 -2.02 -24.72 8.36
CA TYR A 248 -2.85 -23.63 7.83
C TYR A 248 -4.27 -24.10 7.50
N ARG A 249 -4.40 -25.16 6.70
CA ARG A 249 -5.73 -25.68 6.33
C ARG A 249 -6.53 -26.10 7.55
N LYS A 250 -5.91 -26.79 8.49
CA LYS A 250 -6.59 -27.21 9.72
C LYS A 250 -6.98 -26.02 10.59
N SER A 251 -6.15 -25.00 10.67
CA SER A 251 -6.47 -23.77 11.39
C SER A 251 -7.69 -23.07 10.80
N GLN A 252 -7.82 -23.02 9.46
CA GLN A 252 -8.97 -22.45 8.77
C GLN A 252 -10.28 -23.24 9.02
N GLU A 253 -10.20 -24.58 9.02
CA GLU A 253 -11.34 -25.42 9.43
C GLU A 253 -11.81 -25.10 10.85
N LEU A 254 -10.87 -24.83 11.75
CA LEU A 254 -11.13 -24.44 13.14
C LEU A 254 -11.43 -22.95 13.30
N ARG A 255 -11.45 -22.18 12.21
CA ARG A 255 -11.69 -20.72 12.15
C ARG A 255 -10.65 -19.90 12.91
N PHE A 256 -9.39 -20.34 12.92
CA PHE A 256 -8.29 -19.56 13.47
C PHE A 256 -7.73 -18.59 12.41
N PRO A 257 -7.44 -17.34 12.77
CA PRO A 257 -6.85 -16.37 11.86
C PRO A 257 -5.33 -16.57 11.71
N TRP A 258 -4.93 -17.77 11.34
CA TRP A 258 -3.54 -18.16 11.11
C TRP A 258 -3.23 -18.14 9.63
N GLY A 259 -1.94 -17.98 9.29
CA GLY A 259 -1.52 -17.91 7.90
C GLY A 259 -0.09 -18.41 7.71
N VAL A 260 0.17 -19.02 6.56
CA VAL A 260 1.54 -19.35 6.13
C VAL A 260 2.23 -18.07 5.67
N VAL A 261 3.47 -17.87 6.10
CA VAL A 261 4.33 -16.81 5.54
C VAL A 261 4.83 -17.31 4.19
N ARG A 262 4.24 -16.80 3.13
CA ARG A 262 4.56 -17.13 1.74
C ARG A 262 5.58 -16.15 1.17
N SER A 263 6.39 -16.64 0.24
CA SER A 263 7.15 -15.76 -0.64
C SER A 263 6.22 -15.19 -1.73
N PRO A 264 6.55 -14.01 -2.31
CA PRO A 264 5.68 -13.39 -3.32
C PRO A 264 5.40 -14.29 -4.53
N GLU A 265 6.37 -15.08 -4.98
CA GLU A 265 6.25 -16.01 -6.10
C GLU A 265 5.27 -17.16 -5.83
N GLU A 266 5.13 -17.61 -4.59
CA GLU A 266 4.17 -18.66 -4.23
C GLU A 266 2.72 -18.25 -4.48
N ASN A 267 2.44 -16.95 -4.60
CA ASN A 267 1.10 -16.47 -4.95
C ASN A 267 0.76 -16.67 -6.43
N LEU A 268 1.76 -16.85 -7.31
CA LEU A 268 1.54 -17.15 -8.73
C LEU A 268 0.99 -18.57 -8.93
N ASP A 269 1.31 -19.47 -8.01
CA ASP A 269 0.89 -20.88 -8.04
C ASP A 269 -0.40 -21.12 -7.22
N ASP A 270 -0.95 -20.08 -6.57
CA ASP A 270 -2.18 -20.20 -5.79
C ASP A 270 -3.42 -20.02 -6.68
N PRO A 271 -4.22 -21.08 -6.90
CA PRO A 271 -5.40 -21.02 -7.77
C PRO A 271 -6.40 -19.94 -7.37
N HIS A 272 -6.52 -19.65 -6.06
CA HIS A 272 -7.42 -18.62 -5.58
C HIS A 272 -7.05 -17.24 -6.13
N PHE A 273 -5.75 -16.89 -6.15
CA PHE A 273 -5.31 -15.60 -6.68
C PHE A 273 -5.26 -15.59 -8.21
N TYR A 274 -4.74 -16.65 -8.80
CA TYR A 274 -4.51 -16.70 -10.24
C TYR A 274 -5.80 -16.97 -11.02
N GLU A 275 -6.53 -18.05 -10.68
CA GLU A 275 -7.70 -18.50 -11.43
C GLU A 275 -8.98 -17.80 -10.94
N ASP A 276 -9.31 -17.95 -9.66
CA ASP A 276 -10.59 -17.49 -9.12
C ASP A 276 -10.71 -15.97 -9.03
N ARG A 277 -9.63 -15.29 -8.59
CA ARG A 277 -9.62 -13.84 -8.42
C ARG A 277 -9.12 -13.07 -9.63
N GLY A 278 -8.38 -13.72 -10.54
CA GLY A 278 -7.78 -13.07 -11.70
C GLY A 278 -6.85 -11.91 -11.30
N MET A 279 -6.10 -12.10 -10.18
CA MET A 279 -5.17 -11.08 -9.69
C MET A 279 -3.97 -10.90 -10.62
N PHE A 280 -3.58 -11.95 -11.33
CA PHE A 280 -2.48 -11.91 -12.29
C PHE A 280 -3.02 -11.92 -13.71
N THR A 281 -2.36 -11.17 -14.60
CA THR A 281 -2.76 -11.08 -16.01
C THR A 281 -1.53 -11.15 -16.90
N LYS A 282 -1.71 -11.79 -18.07
CA LYS A 282 -0.68 -11.77 -19.12
C LYS A 282 -0.89 -10.55 -20.01
N ILE A 283 0.19 -9.85 -20.28
CA ILE A 283 0.23 -8.69 -21.18
C ILE A 283 1.23 -8.97 -22.28
N ASP A 284 0.79 -8.81 -23.51
CA ASP A 284 1.63 -9.01 -24.70
C ASP A 284 2.51 -7.79 -24.96
N HIS A 285 3.75 -8.04 -25.39
CA HIS A 285 4.78 -7.07 -25.68
C HIS A 285 5.31 -7.23 -27.11
N PRO A 286 4.50 -6.90 -28.13
CA PRO A 286 4.90 -7.08 -29.53
C PRO A 286 6.13 -6.25 -29.91
N GLU A 287 6.44 -5.19 -29.17
CA GLU A 287 7.64 -4.36 -29.36
C GLU A 287 8.94 -5.09 -28.99
N LEU A 288 8.85 -6.19 -28.21
CA LEU A 288 9.99 -7.02 -27.82
C LEU A 288 10.15 -8.26 -28.71
N GLY A 289 9.15 -8.55 -29.55
CA GLY A 289 9.14 -9.68 -30.46
C GLY A 289 7.79 -10.37 -30.55
N ASN A 290 7.63 -11.24 -31.54
CA ASN A 290 6.43 -12.03 -31.69
C ASN A 290 6.30 -13.00 -30.50
N ASP A 291 5.09 -13.14 -29.97
CA ASP A 291 4.73 -14.05 -28.88
C ASP A 291 5.42 -13.78 -27.53
N VAL A 292 5.96 -12.56 -27.32
CA VAL A 292 6.48 -12.16 -26.01
C VAL A 292 5.35 -11.64 -25.12
N SER A 293 5.13 -12.31 -23.99
CA SER A 293 4.19 -11.86 -22.97
C SER A 293 4.77 -12.04 -21.57
N TYR A 294 4.39 -11.16 -20.64
CA TYR A 294 4.77 -11.25 -19.24
C TYR A 294 3.54 -11.27 -18.34
N THR A 295 3.68 -11.93 -17.19
CA THR A 295 2.66 -11.91 -16.14
C THR A 295 2.85 -10.68 -15.26
N TYR A 296 1.79 -9.91 -15.11
CA TYR A 296 1.73 -8.71 -14.27
C TYR A 296 0.75 -8.90 -13.12
N VAL A 297 1.00 -8.18 -12.02
CA VAL A 297 -0.02 -7.99 -11.00
C VAL A 297 -1.14 -7.15 -11.61
N GLY A 298 -2.33 -7.69 -11.60
CA GLY A 298 -3.53 -7.03 -12.14
C GLY A 298 -4.28 -6.26 -11.05
N ARG A 299 -5.58 -6.51 -10.98
CA ARG A 299 -6.49 -5.78 -10.09
C ARG A 299 -6.70 -6.46 -8.74
N PRO A 300 -6.66 -5.73 -7.62
CA PRO A 300 -7.04 -6.26 -6.32
C PRO A 300 -8.57 -6.25 -6.05
N TYR A 301 -9.37 -5.71 -6.98
CA TYR A 301 -10.83 -5.57 -6.88
C TYR A 301 -11.51 -5.84 -8.21
N ASN A 302 -12.77 -6.27 -8.17
CA ASN A 302 -13.57 -6.58 -9.34
C ASN A 302 -14.80 -5.67 -9.42
N PHE A 303 -14.83 -4.77 -10.39
CA PHE A 303 -16.02 -4.00 -10.75
C PHE A 303 -16.87 -4.77 -11.75
N LYS A 304 -18.16 -4.99 -11.42
CA LYS A 304 -19.09 -5.67 -12.34
C LYS A 304 -19.62 -4.75 -13.44
N GLY A 305 -19.80 -3.47 -13.13
CA GLY A 305 -20.33 -2.48 -14.07
C GLY A 305 -19.27 -1.90 -15.02
N THR A 306 -18.02 -1.85 -14.58
CA THR A 306 -16.87 -1.33 -15.33
C THR A 306 -15.73 -2.36 -15.27
N PRO A 307 -15.78 -3.43 -16.06
CA PRO A 307 -14.76 -4.48 -16.04
C PRO A 307 -13.38 -3.89 -16.36
N TRP A 308 -12.40 -4.28 -15.56
CA TRP A 308 -11.02 -3.89 -15.76
C TRP A 308 -10.40 -4.68 -16.94
N SER A 309 -9.60 -3.99 -17.74
CA SER A 309 -8.74 -4.61 -18.75
C SER A 309 -7.34 -3.99 -18.66
N ALA A 310 -6.34 -4.75 -19.06
CA ALA A 310 -4.96 -4.27 -19.10
C ALA A 310 -4.37 -4.47 -20.49
N SER A 311 -3.51 -3.55 -20.86
CA SER A 311 -2.61 -3.64 -22.00
C SER A 311 -1.22 -3.15 -21.56
N ARG A 312 -0.21 -3.34 -22.40
CA ARG A 312 1.10 -2.77 -22.12
C ARG A 312 1.03 -1.25 -22.02
N ALA A 313 1.96 -0.67 -21.27
CA ALA A 313 2.15 0.77 -21.27
C ALA A 313 2.53 1.27 -22.68
N PRO A 314 2.08 2.47 -23.07
CA PRO A 314 2.53 3.07 -24.33
C PRO A 314 4.06 3.25 -24.35
N LEU A 315 4.66 3.08 -25.50
CA LEU A 315 6.06 3.45 -25.73
C LEU A 315 6.22 4.97 -25.65
N LEU A 316 7.46 5.41 -25.44
CA LEU A 316 7.77 6.84 -25.39
C LEU A 316 7.28 7.52 -26.68
N ALA A 317 6.46 8.55 -26.53
CA ALA A 317 5.86 9.36 -27.59
C ALA A 317 4.88 8.62 -28.55
N GLU A 318 4.51 7.35 -28.28
CA GLU A 318 3.65 6.54 -29.14
C GLU A 318 2.31 7.23 -29.46
N ASN A 319 1.70 7.89 -28.49
CA ASN A 319 0.38 8.54 -28.64
C ASN A 319 0.47 10.06 -28.92
N THR A 320 1.66 10.65 -28.93
CA THR A 320 1.80 12.11 -29.00
C THR A 320 1.09 12.69 -30.23
N LYS A 321 1.36 12.14 -31.42
CA LYS A 321 0.77 12.62 -32.66
C LYS A 321 -0.75 12.47 -32.66
N LYS A 322 -1.25 11.34 -32.18
CA LYS A 322 -2.69 11.06 -32.09
C LYS A 322 -3.40 12.08 -31.20
N ILE A 323 -2.91 12.30 -29.99
CA ILE A 323 -3.49 13.25 -29.03
C ILE A 323 -3.51 14.68 -29.61
N LEU A 324 -2.41 15.11 -30.23
CA LEU A 324 -2.34 16.46 -30.78
C LEU A 324 -3.29 16.64 -31.96
N LEU A 325 -3.47 15.62 -32.82
CA LEU A 325 -4.38 15.67 -33.97
C LEU A 325 -5.85 15.57 -33.55
N GLU A 326 -6.18 14.55 -32.74
CA GLU A 326 -7.58 14.15 -32.47
C GLU A 326 -8.19 14.93 -31.30
N ASP A 327 -7.40 15.23 -30.25
CA ASP A 327 -7.92 15.84 -29.04
C ASP A 327 -7.67 17.39 -29.00
N LEU A 328 -6.63 17.87 -29.69
CA LEU A 328 -6.28 19.29 -29.73
C LEU A 328 -6.42 19.96 -31.10
N ASP A 329 -6.87 19.23 -32.13
CA ASP A 329 -7.08 19.73 -33.51
C ASP A 329 -5.82 20.39 -34.13
N TYR A 330 -4.61 19.91 -33.79
CA TYR A 330 -3.40 20.46 -34.35
C TYR A 330 -3.17 19.96 -35.79
N SER A 331 -2.73 20.84 -36.67
CA SER A 331 -2.35 20.44 -38.05
C SER A 331 -1.06 19.62 -38.06
N ASN A 332 -0.91 18.76 -39.08
CA ASN A 332 0.34 18.03 -39.29
C ASN A 332 1.56 18.97 -39.43
N GLU A 333 1.39 20.15 -40.04
CA GLU A 333 2.44 21.18 -40.17
C GLU A 333 2.88 21.69 -38.78
N LYS A 334 1.91 22.02 -37.91
CA LYS A 334 2.18 22.46 -36.52
C LYS A 334 2.93 21.40 -35.75
N ILE A 335 2.50 20.13 -35.84
CA ILE A 335 3.18 19.01 -35.19
C ILE A 335 4.60 18.83 -35.70
N SER A 336 4.84 18.92 -37.02
CA SER A 336 6.16 18.83 -37.60
C SER A 336 7.09 19.95 -37.10
N ASN A 337 6.58 21.17 -36.96
CA ASN A 337 7.33 22.29 -36.40
C ASN A 337 7.70 22.05 -34.93
N LEU A 338 6.78 21.55 -34.12
CA LEU A 338 7.04 21.20 -32.71
C LEU A 338 8.09 20.08 -32.55
N VAL A 339 8.08 19.11 -33.45
CA VAL A 339 9.12 18.05 -33.50
C VAL A 339 10.46 18.66 -33.90
N SER A 340 10.49 19.48 -34.94
CA SER A 340 11.73 20.09 -35.47
C SER A 340 12.38 21.05 -34.47
N SER A 341 11.56 21.71 -33.63
CA SER A 341 12.04 22.59 -32.55
C SER A 341 12.41 21.82 -31.25
N GLY A 342 12.20 20.50 -31.20
CA GLY A 342 12.51 19.67 -30.05
C GLY A 342 11.53 19.79 -28.87
N VAL A 343 10.38 20.44 -29.06
CA VAL A 343 9.35 20.60 -28.02
C VAL A 343 8.67 19.28 -27.71
N ILE A 344 8.41 18.46 -28.74
CA ILE A 344 7.80 17.13 -28.60
C ILE A 344 8.58 16.07 -29.33
N GLY A 345 8.46 14.80 -28.86
CA GLY A 345 8.83 13.62 -29.64
C GLY A 345 7.59 12.97 -30.25
N VAL A 346 7.77 12.30 -31.38
CA VAL A 346 6.80 11.40 -32.00
C VAL A 346 7.51 10.10 -32.36
N ASN A 347 6.81 8.98 -32.26
CA ASN A 347 7.26 7.65 -32.67
C ASN A 347 6.63 7.29 -34.02
#